data_61c9dbfd3609e0eecfcbc409249a6551
#
_entry.id   61c9dbfd3609e0eecfcbc409249a6551
#
_cell.length_a   1.000
_cell.length_b   1.000
_cell.length_c   1.000
_cell.angle_alpha   90.00
_cell.angle_beta   90.00
_cell.angle_gamma   90.00
#
_symmetry.space_group_name_H-M   'P 1'
#
loop_
_entity.id
_entity.type
_entity.pdbx_description
1 polymer ?
#
loop_
_entity_poly.entity_id
_entity_poly.type
_entity_poly.pdbx_seq_one_letter_code
_entity_poly.pdbx_strand_id
1 'polypeptide(L)'
;MNMKLRQKEQLKAEYTHIIEEQLEEGIVERIPSEPTGKRVFYLPHKAVVRTEAVTTKVRMVFDASAKPHPLAASINECMYTGPSLQPLLWDIMIRSRMSENLLLGDIKKAFLQIGIKEEDRDAFRFLFTLHGKEEHLRFARVPFGAEASPFILGATLRYHIDQQPEDFAETAEELRTNTYVDNLMKTGGQVEEMRKFKEETTYILDDAKFKVHKWESNIKELEDQNMTNPSKILGQVWDKEDDTLEIKIPPFGDDTPVTKKTILSHLGKVYDSLGILSPTMAQGKHIYREACDEKLGWNAVVSEKLAKAWLKWIAQLGSVKVPRSLVRQ
;
A
#
# COMPACT_ATOMS: atom_id res chain seq x y z
N MET A 1 -9.73 -5.64 -33.14
CA MET A 1 -10.47 -6.73 -32.45
C MET A 1 -9.52 -7.76 -31.82
N ASN A 2 -8.54 -8.28 -32.57
CA ASN A 2 -7.59 -9.31 -32.07
C ASN A 2 -6.69 -8.90 -30.89
N MET A 3 -6.29 -7.64 -30.77
CA MET A 3 -5.40 -7.18 -29.68
C MET A 3 -6.10 -7.15 -28.32
N LYS A 4 -7.37 -6.72 -28.26
CA LYS A 4 -8.17 -6.73 -27.02
C LYS A 4 -8.54 -8.16 -26.55
N LEU A 5 -8.70 -9.11 -27.49
CA LEU A 5 -8.94 -10.52 -27.16
C LEU A 5 -7.68 -11.20 -26.62
N ARG A 6 -6.51 -10.95 -27.26
CA ARG A 6 -5.21 -11.44 -26.77
C ARG A 6 -4.87 -10.91 -25.39
N GLN A 7 -5.11 -9.62 -25.13
CA GLN A 7 -4.91 -9.02 -23.81
C GLN A 7 -5.84 -9.62 -22.75
N LYS A 8 -7.08 -9.99 -23.10
CA LYS A 8 -8.00 -10.68 -22.17
C LYS A 8 -7.57 -12.11 -21.89
N GLU A 9 -7.07 -12.84 -22.87
CA GLU A 9 -6.57 -14.21 -22.69
C GLU A 9 -5.27 -14.22 -21.85
N GLN A 10 -4.36 -13.32 -22.13
CA GLN A 10 -3.13 -13.17 -21.32
C GLN A 10 -3.45 -12.79 -19.88
N LEU A 11 -4.34 -11.82 -19.66
CA LEU A 11 -4.78 -11.43 -18.34
C LEU A 11 -5.44 -12.61 -17.59
N LYS A 12 -6.25 -13.41 -18.29
CA LYS A 12 -6.87 -14.60 -17.72
C LYS A 12 -5.84 -15.65 -17.34
N ALA A 13 -4.83 -15.86 -18.16
CA ALA A 13 -3.75 -16.82 -17.89
C ALA A 13 -2.93 -16.38 -16.66
N GLU A 14 -2.52 -15.10 -16.58
CA GLU A 14 -1.81 -14.54 -15.42
C GLU A 14 -2.66 -14.64 -14.14
N TYR A 15 -3.97 -14.37 -14.25
CA TYR A 15 -4.91 -14.42 -13.13
C TYR A 15 -5.13 -15.86 -12.64
N THR A 16 -5.16 -16.83 -13.56
CA THR A 16 -5.23 -18.26 -13.24
C THR A 16 -3.94 -18.72 -12.54
N HIS A 17 -2.79 -18.32 -13.07
CA HIS A 17 -1.47 -18.65 -12.49
C HIS A 17 -1.33 -18.16 -11.04
N ILE A 18 -1.83 -16.95 -10.71
CA ILE A 18 -1.83 -16.44 -9.32
C ILE A 18 -2.58 -17.40 -8.38
N ILE A 19 -3.73 -17.93 -8.80
CA ILE A 19 -4.51 -18.86 -7.96
C ILE A 19 -3.83 -20.22 -7.85
N GLU A 20 -3.23 -20.72 -8.93
CA GLU A 20 -2.46 -21.96 -8.90
C GLU A 20 -1.29 -21.89 -7.94
N GLU A 21 -0.50 -20.79 -8.00
CA GLU A 21 0.59 -20.53 -7.06
C GLU A 21 0.09 -20.46 -5.60
N GLN A 22 -1.05 -19.78 -5.36
CA GLN A 22 -1.62 -19.68 -4.02
C GLN A 22 -2.16 -21.01 -3.48
N LEU A 23 -2.67 -21.88 -4.36
CA LEU A 23 -3.07 -23.24 -4.00
C LEU A 23 -1.85 -24.11 -3.64
N GLU A 24 -0.77 -24.01 -4.42
CA GLU A 24 0.49 -24.73 -4.16
C GLU A 24 1.16 -24.27 -2.86
N GLU A 25 1.15 -22.95 -2.60
CA GLU A 25 1.70 -22.36 -1.37
C GLU A 25 0.79 -22.56 -0.13
N GLY A 26 -0.41 -23.14 -0.28
CA GLY A 26 -1.37 -23.31 0.81
C GLY A 26 -1.90 -21.99 1.39
N ILE A 27 -1.89 -20.93 0.59
CA ILE A 27 -2.52 -19.65 0.91
C ILE A 27 -4.02 -19.73 0.72
N VAL A 28 -4.43 -20.40 -0.34
CA VAL A 28 -5.80 -20.72 -0.71
C VAL A 28 -5.97 -22.23 -0.70
N GLU A 29 -7.15 -22.70 -0.37
CA GLU A 29 -7.49 -24.12 -0.41
C GLU A 29 -8.87 -24.33 -1.04
N ARG A 30 -9.12 -25.55 -1.55
CA ARG A 30 -10.46 -25.94 -1.98
C ARG A 30 -11.35 -26.14 -0.78
N ILE A 31 -12.60 -25.72 -0.91
CA ILE A 31 -13.58 -25.86 0.17
C ILE A 31 -13.87 -27.34 0.40
N PRO A 32 -13.81 -27.85 1.65
CA PRO A 32 -14.25 -29.18 1.97
C PRO A 32 -15.75 -29.34 1.70
N SER A 33 -16.19 -30.58 1.53
CA SER A 33 -17.59 -30.93 1.22
C SER A 33 -18.59 -30.41 2.25
N GLU A 34 -18.15 -30.30 3.52
CA GLU A 34 -18.96 -29.71 4.59
C GLU A 34 -18.31 -28.44 5.13
N PRO A 35 -19.09 -27.43 5.51
CA PRO A 35 -18.57 -26.22 6.15
C PRO A 35 -17.89 -26.55 7.50
N THR A 36 -16.70 -25.98 7.73
CA THR A 36 -15.96 -26.13 8.99
C THR A 36 -16.31 -25.04 10.00
N GLY A 37 -16.90 -23.93 9.54
CA GLY A 37 -17.28 -22.77 10.34
C GLY A 37 -18.77 -22.43 10.29
N LYS A 38 -19.22 -21.65 11.26
CA LYS A 38 -20.62 -21.20 11.36
C LYS A 38 -20.93 -20.00 10.46
N ARG A 39 -19.92 -19.33 9.92
CA ARG A 39 -20.07 -18.08 9.16
C ARG A 39 -19.47 -18.26 7.77
N VAL A 40 -20.27 -18.02 6.75
CA VAL A 40 -19.90 -18.20 5.36
C VAL A 40 -20.09 -16.86 4.63
N PHE A 41 -19.01 -16.36 4.02
CA PHE A 41 -19.04 -15.23 3.10
C PHE A 41 -18.32 -15.58 1.80
N TYR A 42 -18.81 -15.03 0.69
CA TYR A 42 -18.15 -15.10 -0.60
C TYR A 42 -17.66 -13.70 -1.00
N LEU A 43 -16.37 -13.54 -1.12
CA LEU A 43 -15.70 -12.30 -1.49
C LEU A 43 -15.70 -12.15 -3.02
N PRO A 44 -16.30 -11.09 -3.57
CA PRO A 44 -16.08 -10.73 -4.96
C PRO A 44 -14.62 -10.33 -5.17
N HIS A 45 -14.10 -10.62 -6.36
CA HIS A 45 -12.73 -10.23 -6.70
C HIS A 45 -12.62 -9.76 -8.14
N LYS A 46 -11.56 -8.99 -8.41
CA LYS A 46 -11.23 -8.49 -9.75
C LYS A 46 -9.73 -8.41 -9.96
N ALA A 47 -9.32 -8.54 -11.23
CA ALA A 47 -7.96 -8.26 -11.63
C ALA A 47 -7.72 -6.75 -11.72
N VAL A 48 -6.63 -6.27 -11.13
CA VAL A 48 -6.13 -4.90 -11.28
C VAL A 48 -4.79 -4.97 -11.98
N VAL A 49 -4.72 -4.38 -13.18
CA VAL A 49 -3.49 -4.30 -13.98
C VAL A 49 -2.77 -3.00 -13.66
N ARG A 50 -1.48 -3.11 -13.30
CA ARG A 50 -0.58 -1.96 -13.09
C ARG A 50 0.46 -1.96 -14.18
N THR A 51 0.27 -1.12 -15.19
CA THR A 51 1.16 -1.02 -16.36
C THR A 51 2.57 -0.54 -16.00
N GLU A 52 2.71 0.22 -14.92
CA GLU A 52 3.98 0.81 -14.46
C GLU A 52 4.69 -0.03 -13.38
N ALA A 53 4.14 -1.18 -12.99
CA ALA A 53 4.76 -2.01 -11.95
C ALA A 53 5.91 -2.84 -12.52
N VAL A 54 7.06 -2.79 -11.85
CA VAL A 54 8.27 -3.54 -12.23
C VAL A 54 8.14 -5.03 -11.93
N THR A 55 7.45 -5.40 -10.83
CA THR A 55 7.45 -6.79 -10.33
C THR A 55 6.12 -7.53 -10.51
N THR A 56 4.97 -6.91 -10.30
CA THR A 56 3.67 -7.59 -10.36
C THR A 56 2.69 -6.77 -11.16
N LYS A 57 2.51 -7.13 -12.43
CA LYS A 57 1.63 -6.39 -13.35
C LYS A 57 0.15 -6.61 -13.06
N VAL A 58 -0.24 -7.82 -12.65
CA VAL A 58 -1.62 -8.18 -12.33
C VAL A 58 -1.74 -8.47 -10.84
N ARG A 59 -2.72 -7.84 -10.19
CA ARG A 59 -3.07 -8.11 -8.79
C ARG A 59 -4.51 -8.56 -8.70
N MET A 60 -4.75 -9.60 -7.91
CA MET A 60 -6.07 -10.03 -7.50
C MET A 60 -6.51 -9.18 -6.30
N VAL A 61 -7.61 -8.45 -6.44
CA VAL A 61 -8.16 -7.61 -5.38
C VAL A 61 -9.51 -8.14 -4.97
N PHE A 62 -9.67 -8.43 -3.69
CA PHE A 62 -10.89 -8.88 -3.07
C PHE A 62 -11.63 -7.70 -2.43
N ASP A 63 -12.96 -7.70 -2.54
CA ASP A 63 -13.82 -6.66 -1.98
C ASP A 63 -14.57 -7.19 -0.75
N ALA A 64 -13.95 -7.00 0.43
CA ALA A 64 -14.53 -7.39 1.70
C ALA A 64 -15.65 -6.44 2.19
N SER A 65 -15.85 -5.31 1.51
CA SER A 65 -16.96 -4.37 1.76
C SER A 65 -18.17 -4.60 0.87
N ALA A 66 -18.08 -5.55 -0.08
CA ALA A 66 -19.21 -5.90 -0.94
C ALA A 66 -20.38 -6.49 -0.14
N LYS A 67 -21.59 -6.09 -0.53
CA LYS A 67 -22.85 -6.57 0.05
C LYS A 67 -23.67 -7.27 -1.01
N PRO A 68 -24.31 -8.44 -0.71
CA PRO A 68 -25.17 -9.12 -1.65
C PRO A 68 -26.43 -8.30 -2.00
N HIS A 69 -26.88 -7.42 -1.07
CA HIS A 69 -27.95 -6.43 -1.27
C HIS A 69 -27.79 -5.27 -0.25
N PRO A 70 -28.43 -4.10 -0.47
CA PRO A 70 -28.21 -2.90 0.34
C PRO A 70 -28.46 -3.06 1.85
N LEU A 71 -29.34 -4.00 2.24
CA LEU A 71 -29.69 -4.27 3.65
C LEU A 71 -28.82 -5.37 4.29
N ALA A 72 -27.97 -6.04 3.52
CA ALA A 72 -27.07 -7.06 4.06
C ALA A 72 -25.82 -6.41 4.64
N ALA A 73 -25.19 -7.09 5.59
CA ALA A 73 -23.88 -6.72 6.09
C ALA A 73 -22.77 -7.27 5.16
N SER A 74 -21.71 -6.48 4.97
CA SER A 74 -20.46 -6.95 4.40
C SER A 74 -19.65 -7.71 5.44
N ILE A 75 -18.61 -8.45 5.03
CA ILE A 75 -17.74 -9.11 5.99
C ILE A 75 -17.00 -8.07 6.85
N ASN A 76 -16.58 -6.94 6.30
CA ASN A 76 -15.92 -5.87 7.06
C ASN A 76 -16.84 -5.30 8.17
N GLU A 77 -18.14 -5.12 7.90
CA GLU A 77 -19.10 -4.70 8.93
C GLU A 77 -19.33 -5.76 10.02
N CYS A 78 -19.01 -7.02 9.76
CA CYS A 78 -19.12 -8.13 10.71
C CYS A 78 -17.84 -8.40 11.48
N MET A 79 -16.72 -7.74 11.13
CA MET A 79 -15.42 -7.94 11.75
C MET A 79 -15.14 -6.87 12.79
N TYR A 80 -14.50 -7.28 13.88
CA TYR A 80 -13.86 -6.34 14.80
C TYR A 80 -12.48 -5.99 14.26
N THR A 81 -12.26 -4.72 13.95
CA THR A 81 -11.03 -4.23 13.31
C THR A 81 -9.82 -4.24 14.25
N GLY A 82 -10.04 -4.31 15.56
CA GLY A 82 -8.99 -4.15 16.57
C GLY A 82 -8.55 -2.70 16.77
N PRO A 83 -7.79 -2.41 17.83
CA PRO A 83 -7.17 -1.10 18.02
C PRO A 83 -6.08 -0.85 16.98
N SER A 84 -5.84 0.42 16.65
CA SER A 84 -4.72 0.78 15.77
C SER A 84 -3.39 0.49 16.46
N LEU A 85 -2.62 -0.45 15.93
CA LEU A 85 -1.28 -0.78 16.38
C LEU A 85 -0.19 -0.13 15.51
N GLN A 86 -0.59 0.51 14.44
CA GLN A 86 0.33 1.17 13.51
C GLN A 86 0.74 2.54 14.06
N PRO A 87 2.02 2.92 13.95
CA PRO A 87 2.44 4.28 14.17
C PRO A 87 1.77 5.21 13.15
N LEU A 88 1.68 6.49 13.45
CA LEU A 88 1.15 7.45 12.50
C LEU A 88 2.09 7.55 11.29
N LEU A 89 1.53 7.55 10.09
CA LEU A 89 2.30 7.71 8.84
C LEU A 89 3.18 8.96 8.89
N TRP A 90 2.63 10.05 9.43
CA TRP A 90 3.34 11.32 9.54
C TRP A 90 4.58 11.22 10.44
N ASP A 91 4.48 10.51 11.57
CA ASP A 91 5.60 10.30 12.49
C ASP A 91 6.74 9.52 11.81
N ILE A 92 6.40 8.44 11.09
CA ILE A 92 7.36 7.66 10.30
C ILE A 92 8.05 8.54 9.25
N MET A 93 7.26 9.34 8.53
CA MET A 93 7.80 10.24 7.50
C MET A 93 8.71 11.32 8.08
N ILE A 94 8.40 11.87 9.25
CA ILE A 94 9.29 12.82 9.95
C ILE A 94 10.57 12.10 10.40
N ARG A 95 10.45 10.93 11.05
CA ARG A 95 11.63 10.16 11.50
C ARG A 95 12.56 9.84 10.33
N SER A 96 12.01 9.51 9.16
CA SER A 96 12.82 9.23 7.95
C SER A 96 13.72 10.41 7.55
N ARG A 97 13.48 11.62 8.08
CA ARG A 97 14.24 12.84 7.82
C ARG A 97 15.22 13.25 8.91
N MET A 98 15.17 12.58 10.07
CA MET A 98 15.90 13.02 11.27
C MET A 98 17.36 12.56 11.33
N SER A 99 17.83 11.81 10.34
CA SER A 99 19.22 11.29 10.30
C SER A 99 19.75 11.26 8.87
N GLU A 100 21.06 11.17 8.74
CA GLU A 100 21.77 11.14 7.45
C GLU A 100 21.45 9.85 6.68
N ASN A 101 21.44 8.71 7.37
CA ASN A 101 21.26 7.42 6.76
C ASN A 101 19.82 6.91 6.95
N LEU A 102 19.33 6.25 5.93
CA LEU A 102 18.01 5.60 5.92
C LEU A 102 18.14 4.21 5.33
N LEU A 103 17.55 3.24 6.00
CA LEU A 103 17.39 1.87 5.55
C LEU A 103 15.91 1.50 5.60
N LEU A 104 15.40 0.98 4.50
CA LEU A 104 14.05 0.48 4.35
C LEU A 104 14.07 -1.00 4.03
N GLY A 105 13.12 -1.74 4.56
CA GLY A 105 12.87 -3.15 4.23
C GLY A 105 11.38 -3.39 4.02
N ASP A 106 11.04 -4.45 3.30
CA ASP A 106 9.65 -4.85 3.00
C ASP A 106 9.45 -6.31 3.40
N ILE A 107 8.39 -6.61 4.15
CA ILE A 107 8.07 -7.99 4.54
C ILE A 107 7.29 -8.66 3.41
N LYS A 108 7.89 -9.67 2.79
CA LYS A 108 7.33 -10.37 1.64
C LYS A 108 6.00 -11.05 1.96
N LYS A 109 4.92 -10.68 1.25
CA LYS A 109 3.58 -11.28 1.40
C LYS A 109 3.12 -11.30 2.88
N ALA A 110 3.39 -10.23 3.68
CA ALA A 110 3.25 -10.21 5.15
C ALA A 110 1.93 -10.79 5.66
N PHE A 111 0.78 -10.34 5.15
CA PHE A 111 -0.53 -10.86 5.56
C PHE A 111 -0.68 -12.36 5.25
N LEU A 112 -0.18 -12.80 4.11
CA LEU A 112 -0.30 -14.18 3.64
C LEU A 112 0.61 -15.17 4.40
N GLN A 113 1.47 -14.69 5.31
CA GLN A 113 2.23 -15.54 6.23
C GLN A 113 1.41 -15.98 7.43
N ILE A 114 0.32 -15.28 7.77
CA ILE A 114 -0.46 -15.51 8.96
C ILE A 114 -1.61 -16.49 8.66
N GLY A 115 -1.67 -17.59 9.39
CA GLY A 115 -2.72 -18.60 9.24
C GLY A 115 -4.05 -18.14 9.83
N ILE A 116 -5.16 -18.50 9.18
CA ILE A 116 -6.52 -18.37 9.72
C ILE A 116 -6.92 -19.71 10.34
N LYS A 117 -7.53 -19.67 11.52
CA LYS A 117 -8.09 -20.88 12.16
C LYS A 117 -9.12 -21.54 11.24
N GLU A 118 -9.12 -22.84 11.20
CA GLU A 118 -10.00 -23.65 10.34
C GLU A 118 -11.47 -23.20 10.41
N GLU A 119 -11.97 -22.95 11.64
CA GLU A 119 -13.34 -22.53 11.91
C GLU A 119 -13.73 -21.16 11.34
N ASP A 120 -12.73 -20.30 11.02
CA ASP A 120 -12.93 -18.95 10.51
C ASP A 120 -12.69 -18.83 9.00
N ARG A 121 -12.08 -19.84 8.34
CA ARG A 121 -11.72 -19.80 6.92
C ARG A 121 -12.94 -19.64 6.01
N ASP A 122 -14.08 -20.19 6.39
CA ASP A 122 -15.32 -20.10 5.61
C ASP A 122 -15.88 -18.67 5.49
N ALA A 123 -15.42 -17.76 6.31
CA ALA A 123 -15.71 -16.33 6.18
C ALA A 123 -14.98 -15.67 4.99
N PHE A 124 -14.00 -16.35 4.38
CA PHE A 124 -13.18 -15.82 3.30
C PHE A 124 -13.21 -16.70 2.05
N ARG A 125 -14.42 -17.18 1.68
CA ARG A 125 -14.65 -17.93 0.45
C ARG A 125 -14.70 -17.02 -0.77
N PHE A 126 -14.42 -17.58 -1.93
CA PHE A 126 -14.63 -16.94 -3.23
C PHE A 126 -14.82 -17.98 -4.33
N LEU A 127 -15.41 -17.56 -5.44
CA LEU A 127 -15.60 -18.39 -6.63
C LEU A 127 -14.53 -18.05 -7.65
N PHE A 128 -13.96 -19.07 -8.28
CA PHE A 128 -12.98 -18.89 -9.34
C PHE A 128 -13.18 -19.92 -10.46
N THR A 129 -13.05 -19.47 -11.71
CA THR A 129 -13.09 -20.39 -12.86
C THR A 129 -11.67 -20.85 -13.16
N LEU A 130 -11.34 -22.07 -12.73
CA LEU A 130 -10.05 -22.72 -12.99
C LEU A 130 -10.21 -23.74 -14.11
N HIS A 131 -9.45 -23.60 -15.21
CA HIS A 131 -9.51 -24.50 -16.39
C HIS A 131 -10.93 -24.74 -16.94
N GLY A 132 -11.77 -23.70 -16.90
CA GLY A 132 -13.15 -23.79 -17.41
C GLY A 132 -14.17 -24.38 -16.45
N LYS A 133 -13.74 -24.81 -15.25
CA LYS A 133 -14.60 -25.31 -14.19
C LYS A 133 -14.70 -24.29 -13.06
N GLU A 134 -15.91 -24.06 -12.55
CA GLU A 134 -16.12 -23.23 -11.36
C GLU A 134 -15.67 -24.00 -10.12
N GLU A 135 -14.74 -23.40 -9.40
CA GLU A 135 -14.19 -23.91 -8.14
C GLU A 135 -14.58 -23.00 -6.99
N HIS A 136 -14.94 -23.59 -5.86
CA HIS A 136 -15.17 -22.90 -4.61
C HIS A 136 -13.89 -22.97 -3.78
N LEU A 137 -13.31 -21.82 -3.51
CA LEU A 137 -12.05 -21.65 -2.81
C LEU A 137 -12.23 -20.84 -1.54
N ARG A 138 -11.31 -20.98 -0.59
CA ARG A 138 -11.25 -20.13 0.61
C ARG A 138 -9.81 -19.82 0.99
N PHE A 139 -9.61 -18.70 1.67
CA PHE A 139 -8.31 -18.36 2.22
C PHE A 139 -8.00 -19.18 3.48
N ALA A 140 -6.82 -19.80 3.51
CA ALA A 140 -6.21 -20.37 4.70
C ALA A 140 -5.28 -19.38 5.42
N ARG A 141 -4.97 -18.27 4.77
CA ARG A 141 -4.11 -17.17 5.25
C ARG A 141 -4.87 -15.85 5.25
N VAL A 142 -4.43 -14.90 6.08
CA VAL A 142 -5.07 -13.58 6.19
C VAL A 142 -5.05 -12.85 4.84
N PRO A 143 -6.22 -12.54 4.23
CA PRO A 143 -6.25 -11.89 2.93
C PRO A 143 -6.03 -10.37 3.03
N PHE A 144 -5.61 -9.78 1.91
CA PHE A 144 -5.66 -8.33 1.74
C PHE A 144 -7.10 -7.84 1.60
N GLY A 145 -7.40 -6.67 2.15
CA GLY A 145 -8.70 -5.99 1.99
C GLY A 145 -9.70 -6.23 3.11
N ALA A 146 -9.47 -7.17 4.02
CA ALA A 146 -10.25 -7.28 5.25
C ALA A 146 -9.80 -6.22 6.27
N GLU A 147 -10.75 -5.55 6.93
CA GLU A 147 -10.46 -4.45 7.86
C GLU A 147 -9.62 -4.87 9.07
N ALA A 148 -9.76 -6.10 9.52
CA ALA A 148 -8.96 -6.63 10.64
C ALA A 148 -7.52 -7.02 10.24
N SER A 149 -7.20 -7.16 8.94
CA SER A 149 -5.89 -7.65 8.50
C SER A 149 -4.71 -6.81 9.01
N PRO A 150 -4.75 -5.46 8.99
CA PRO A 150 -3.65 -4.65 9.51
C PRO A 150 -3.44 -4.84 11.02
N PHE A 151 -4.52 -4.99 11.79
CA PHE A 151 -4.43 -5.29 13.23
C PHE A 151 -3.81 -6.66 13.48
N ILE A 152 -4.28 -7.69 12.76
CA ILE A 152 -3.77 -9.07 12.89
C ILE A 152 -2.26 -9.11 12.60
N LEU A 153 -1.81 -8.46 11.52
CA LEU A 153 -0.39 -8.39 11.20
C LEU A 153 0.40 -7.67 12.30
N GLY A 154 -0.05 -6.48 12.71
CA GLY A 154 0.63 -5.70 13.75
C GLY A 154 0.68 -6.44 15.10
N ALA A 155 -0.41 -7.12 15.49
CA ALA A 155 -0.46 -7.92 16.71
C ALA A 155 0.47 -9.13 16.65
N THR A 156 0.51 -9.83 15.51
CA THR A 156 1.39 -10.99 15.30
C THR A 156 2.87 -10.58 15.38
N LEU A 157 3.24 -9.49 14.67
CA LEU A 157 4.61 -8.96 14.70
C LEU A 157 5.01 -8.54 16.12
N ARG A 158 4.15 -7.77 16.82
CA ARG A 158 4.42 -7.34 18.21
C ARG A 158 4.59 -8.51 19.13
N TYR A 159 3.68 -9.50 19.08
CA TYR A 159 3.76 -10.70 19.90
C TYR A 159 5.10 -11.43 19.72
N HIS A 160 5.57 -11.55 18.48
CA HIS A 160 6.85 -12.18 18.19
C HIS A 160 8.05 -11.34 18.65
N ILE A 161 8.02 -10.03 18.39
CA ILE A 161 9.06 -9.08 18.80
C ILE A 161 9.19 -9.03 20.34
N ASP A 162 8.07 -9.11 21.07
CA ASP A 162 8.06 -9.05 22.54
C ASP A 162 8.65 -10.31 23.20
N GLN A 163 8.84 -11.40 22.44
CA GLN A 163 9.46 -12.63 22.92
C GLN A 163 10.96 -12.72 22.62
N GLN A 164 11.54 -11.70 21.99
CA GLN A 164 12.95 -11.73 21.64
C GLN A 164 13.83 -11.59 22.89
N PRO A 165 15.01 -12.26 22.92
CA PRO A 165 15.98 -12.12 24.00
C PRO A 165 16.46 -10.67 24.17
N GLU A 166 16.96 -10.37 25.37
CA GLU A 166 17.46 -9.03 25.74
C GLU A 166 18.58 -8.54 24.80
N ASP A 167 19.35 -9.45 24.23
CA ASP A 167 20.39 -9.15 23.26
C ASP A 167 19.86 -8.41 22.01
N PHE A 168 18.58 -8.56 21.68
CA PHE A 168 17.90 -7.87 20.58
C PHE A 168 17.02 -6.70 21.01
N ALA A 169 17.07 -6.28 22.29
CA ALA A 169 16.15 -5.28 22.84
C ALA A 169 16.12 -3.96 22.03
N GLU A 170 17.29 -3.49 21.59
CA GLU A 170 17.41 -2.26 20.79
C GLU A 170 16.69 -2.42 19.44
N THR A 171 16.97 -3.49 18.70
CA THR A 171 16.34 -3.78 17.40
C THR A 171 14.86 -4.06 17.55
N ALA A 172 14.45 -4.75 18.63
CA ALA A 172 13.05 -4.98 18.95
C ALA A 172 12.27 -3.68 19.17
N GLU A 173 12.85 -2.70 19.88
CA GLU A 173 12.22 -1.40 20.09
C GLU A 173 12.13 -0.58 18.80
N GLU A 174 13.16 -0.61 17.98
CA GLU A 174 13.14 0.01 16.65
C GLU A 174 12.04 -0.60 15.76
N LEU A 175 11.89 -1.91 15.76
CA LEU A 175 10.84 -2.59 15.01
C LEU A 175 9.43 -2.21 15.51
N ARG A 176 9.21 -2.11 16.83
CA ARG A 176 7.91 -1.66 17.38
C ARG A 176 7.54 -0.26 16.94
N THR A 177 8.54 0.62 16.86
CA THR A 177 8.35 2.07 16.66
C THR A 177 8.31 2.45 15.19
N ASN A 178 9.06 1.74 14.34
CA ASN A 178 9.34 2.13 12.97
C ASN A 178 8.86 1.11 11.91
N THR A 179 7.99 0.16 12.29
CA THR A 179 7.31 -0.70 11.34
C THR A 179 5.95 -0.12 10.98
N TYR A 180 5.71 0.14 9.71
CA TYR A 180 4.43 0.60 9.17
C TYR A 180 3.84 -0.47 8.26
N VAL A 181 2.87 -1.21 8.76
CA VAL A 181 2.25 -2.39 8.13
C VAL A 181 3.31 -3.45 7.83
N ASP A 182 3.80 -3.53 6.60
CA ASP A 182 4.83 -4.44 6.09
C ASP A 182 6.16 -3.74 5.77
N ASN A 183 6.24 -2.43 5.99
CA ASN A 183 7.44 -1.64 5.73
C ASN A 183 8.23 -1.41 7.02
N LEU A 184 9.49 -1.77 6.98
CA LEU A 184 10.47 -1.60 8.05
C LEU A 184 11.30 -0.36 7.77
N MET A 185 11.64 0.40 8.81
CA MET A 185 12.47 1.59 8.67
C MET A 185 13.49 1.68 9.81
N LYS A 186 14.72 2.01 9.46
CA LYS A 186 15.78 2.43 10.40
C LYS A 186 16.43 3.70 9.90
N THR A 187 16.65 4.62 10.80
CA THR A 187 17.48 5.83 10.56
C THR A 187 18.62 5.87 11.55
N GLY A 188 19.76 6.41 11.15
CA GLY A 188 20.94 6.50 12.03
C GLY A 188 22.08 7.30 11.40
N GLY A 189 23.08 7.64 12.21
CA GLY A 189 24.30 8.31 11.74
C GLY A 189 25.43 7.33 11.41
N GLN A 190 25.44 6.14 12.03
CA GLN A 190 26.50 5.17 11.89
C GLN A 190 26.08 4.02 10.96
N VAL A 191 26.94 3.69 9.98
CA VAL A 191 26.70 2.61 9.02
C VAL A 191 26.61 1.26 9.73
N GLU A 192 27.40 1.05 10.76
CA GLU A 192 27.45 -0.20 11.51
C GLU A 192 26.17 -0.47 12.31
N GLU A 193 25.54 0.58 12.86
CA GLU A 193 24.21 0.46 13.50
C GLU A 193 23.14 0.03 12.49
N MET A 194 23.22 0.55 11.27
CA MET A 194 22.29 0.20 10.18
C MET A 194 22.48 -1.24 9.74
N ARG A 195 23.74 -1.70 9.66
CA ARG A 195 24.10 -3.07 9.33
C ARG A 195 23.59 -4.05 10.40
N LYS A 196 23.89 -3.77 11.66
CA LYS A 196 23.42 -4.54 12.80
C LYS A 196 21.88 -4.67 12.78
N PHE A 197 21.18 -3.56 12.59
CA PHE A 197 19.72 -3.57 12.49
C PHE A 197 19.22 -4.46 11.33
N LYS A 198 19.83 -4.39 10.16
CA LYS A 198 19.47 -5.23 8.99
C LYS A 198 19.63 -6.71 9.32
N GLU A 199 20.76 -7.11 9.90
CA GLU A 199 21.08 -8.50 10.24
C GLU A 199 20.14 -9.04 11.34
N GLU A 200 20.02 -8.32 12.44
CA GLU A 200 19.15 -8.72 13.56
C GLU A 200 17.67 -8.75 13.18
N THR A 201 17.19 -7.76 12.42
CA THR A 201 15.81 -7.75 11.90
C THR A 201 15.54 -8.95 11.01
N THR A 202 16.48 -9.27 10.13
CA THR A 202 16.35 -10.44 9.25
C THR A 202 16.27 -11.72 10.07
N TYR A 203 17.14 -11.88 11.08
CA TYR A 203 17.13 -13.03 11.98
C TYR A 203 15.81 -13.16 12.76
N ILE A 204 15.37 -12.07 13.41
CA ILE A 204 14.14 -12.03 14.20
C ILE A 204 12.92 -12.39 13.38
N LEU A 205 12.79 -11.81 12.18
CA LEU A 205 11.61 -12.01 11.35
C LEU A 205 11.62 -13.35 10.61
N ASP A 206 12.78 -13.86 10.20
CA ASP A 206 12.91 -15.19 9.59
C ASP A 206 12.52 -16.30 10.55
N ASP A 207 12.78 -16.17 11.85
CA ASP A 207 12.35 -17.12 12.89
C ASP A 207 10.81 -17.25 12.91
N ALA A 208 10.08 -16.15 12.75
CA ALA A 208 8.62 -16.13 12.59
C ALA A 208 8.13 -16.39 11.15
N LYS A 209 9.02 -16.77 10.21
CA LYS A 209 8.72 -16.99 8.80
C LYS A 209 8.28 -15.74 8.04
N PHE A 210 8.55 -14.56 8.57
CA PHE A 210 8.38 -13.28 7.89
C PHE A 210 9.66 -12.93 7.14
N LYS A 211 9.72 -13.31 5.88
CA LYS A 211 10.90 -13.01 5.07
C LYS A 211 10.96 -11.53 4.70
N VAL A 212 12.04 -10.86 5.10
CA VAL A 212 12.32 -9.48 4.66
C VAL A 212 13.00 -9.51 3.30
N HIS A 213 12.62 -8.60 2.44
CA HIS A 213 13.21 -8.43 1.12
C HIS A 213 13.24 -6.95 0.71
N LYS A 214 13.89 -6.64 -0.43
CA LYS A 214 14.00 -5.27 -0.96
C LYS A 214 14.55 -4.28 0.06
N TRP A 215 15.68 -4.61 0.64
CA TRP A 215 16.40 -3.64 1.42
C TRP A 215 16.88 -2.50 0.52
N GLU A 216 16.45 -1.28 0.82
CA GLU A 216 16.79 -0.06 0.11
C GLU A 216 17.44 0.95 1.04
N SER A 217 18.49 1.64 0.58
CA SER A 217 19.25 2.58 1.40
C SER A 217 19.96 3.62 0.53
N ASN A 218 20.26 4.80 1.11
CA ASN A 218 21.26 5.72 0.56
C ASN A 218 22.70 5.26 0.82
N ILE A 219 22.89 4.15 1.54
CA ILE A 219 24.18 3.47 1.74
C ILE A 219 24.21 2.25 0.82
N LYS A 220 24.98 2.31 -0.27
CA LYS A 220 24.98 1.28 -1.32
C LYS A 220 25.30 -0.13 -0.82
N GLU A 221 26.17 -0.29 0.18
CA GLU A 221 26.53 -1.60 0.73
C GLU A 221 25.41 -2.28 1.54
N LEU A 222 24.40 -1.52 1.98
CA LEU A 222 23.23 -2.03 2.68
C LEU A 222 22.03 -2.27 1.76
N GLU A 223 22.12 -1.82 0.52
CA GLU A 223 21.06 -1.97 -0.48
C GLU A 223 21.14 -3.34 -1.15
N ASP A 224 19.99 -3.96 -1.41
CA ASP A 224 19.93 -5.20 -2.17
C ASP A 224 20.24 -4.95 -3.65
N GLN A 225 20.69 -5.99 -4.35
CA GLN A 225 20.99 -5.90 -5.78
C GLN A 225 19.72 -5.58 -6.59
N ASN A 226 19.90 -4.80 -7.66
CA ASN A 226 18.85 -4.44 -8.62
C ASN A 226 17.72 -3.56 -8.06
N MET A 227 17.96 -2.82 -6.96
CA MET A 227 17.01 -1.82 -6.51
C MET A 227 17.02 -0.62 -7.46
N THR A 228 15.82 -0.12 -7.75
CA THR A 228 15.64 1.02 -8.66
C THR A 228 15.91 2.35 -7.95
N ASN A 229 16.42 3.33 -8.69
CA ASN A 229 16.44 4.72 -8.29
C ASN A 229 15.70 5.57 -9.34
N PRO A 230 14.76 6.46 -8.96
CA PRO A 230 14.27 6.68 -7.60
C PRO A 230 13.39 5.54 -7.08
N SER A 231 13.29 5.44 -5.76
CA SER A 231 12.39 4.54 -5.04
C SER A 231 11.28 5.29 -4.29
N LYS A 232 10.68 4.69 -3.28
CA LYS A 232 9.60 5.32 -2.51
C LYS A 232 9.68 5.02 -1.02
N ILE A 233 9.60 6.07 -0.21
CA ILE A 233 9.36 5.97 1.23
C ILE A 233 7.85 6.08 1.46
N LEU A 234 7.17 4.99 1.74
CA LEU A 234 5.71 4.94 1.97
C LEU A 234 4.89 5.73 0.93
N GLY A 235 5.29 5.66 -0.34
CA GLY A 235 4.64 6.36 -1.46
C GLY A 235 5.30 7.68 -1.87
N GLN A 236 6.09 8.32 -1.00
CA GLN A 236 6.85 9.52 -1.33
C GLN A 236 8.07 9.15 -2.19
N VAL A 237 8.23 9.80 -3.33
CA VAL A 237 9.38 9.55 -4.22
C VAL A 237 10.67 9.97 -3.54
N TRP A 238 11.64 9.08 -3.54
CA TRP A 238 12.97 9.25 -2.94
C TRP A 238 14.06 8.93 -3.94
N ASP A 239 14.86 9.92 -4.24
CA ASP A 239 16.11 9.77 -4.97
C ASP A 239 17.21 9.44 -3.95
N LYS A 240 17.73 8.21 -4.02
CA LYS A 240 18.73 7.69 -3.06
C LYS A 240 20.13 8.26 -3.29
N GLU A 241 20.45 8.63 -4.53
CA GLU A 241 21.78 9.18 -4.88
C GLU A 241 21.92 10.61 -4.40
N ASP A 242 20.94 11.45 -4.69
CA ASP A 242 20.91 12.85 -4.25
C ASP A 242 20.35 13.01 -2.83
N ASP A 243 19.80 11.94 -2.26
CA ASP A 243 19.08 11.89 -1.00
C ASP A 243 17.99 12.96 -0.90
N THR A 244 17.13 13.04 -1.93
CA THR A 244 16.06 14.02 -2.03
C THR A 244 14.68 13.37 -2.11
N LEU A 245 13.68 14.04 -1.55
CA LEU A 245 12.27 13.73 -1.70
C LEU A 245 11.67 14.58 -2.82
N GLU A 246 10.96 13.93 -3.74
CA GLU A 246 10.28 14.64 -4.83
C GLU A 246 8.77 14.55 -4.67
N ILE A 247 8.09 15.69 -4.64
CA ILE A 247 6.63 15.79 -4.72
C ILE A 247 6.28 16.10 -6.17
N LYS A 248 5.67 15.10 -6.84
CA LYS A 248 5.25 15.23 -8.25
C LYS A 248 3.87 15.85 -8.34
N ILE A 249 3.77 16.90 -9.16
CA ILE A 249 2.48 17.48 -9.53
C ILE A 249 2.14 16.96 -10.92
N PRO A 250 1.08 16.14 -11.06
CA PRO A 250 0.71 15.61 -12.37
C PRO A 250 0.21 16.74 -13.28
N PRO A 251 0.40 16.64 -14.61
CA PRO A 251 -0.14 17.62 -15.53
C PRO A 251 -1.67 17.61 -15.51
N PHE A 252 -2.28 18.78 -15.70
CA PHE A 252 -3.69 18.90 -15.98
C PHE A 252 -3.86 18.89 -17.51
N GLY A 253 -4.60 17.92 -18.05
CA GLY A 253 -4.70 17.74 -19.50
C GLY A 253 -5.37 18.95 -20.18
N ASP A 254 -4.83 19.38 -21.31
CA ASP A 254 -5.28 20.58 -22.05
C ASP A 254 -6.77 20.51 -22.44
N ASP A 255 -7.27 19.32 -22.82
CA ASP A 255 -8.67 19.09 -23.17
C ASP A 255 -9.56 18.75 -21.97
N THR A 256 -9.02 18.79 -20.73
CA THR A 256 -9.79 18.45 -19.54
C THR A 256 -10.72 19.59 -19.15
N PRO A 257 -12.06 19.38 -19.16
CA PRO A 257 -12.97 20.42 -18.74
C PRO A 257 -12.77 20.74 -17.25
N VAL A 258 -12.73 22.02 -16.91
CA VAL A 258 -12.60 22.47 -15.52
C VAL A 258 -13.97 22.35 -14.83
N THR A 259 -14.11 21.34 -13.99
CA THR A 259 -15.32 21.02 -13.23
C THR A 259 -14.94 20.78 -11.76
N LYS A 260 -15.92 20.79 -10.85
CA LYS A 260 -15.66 20.40 -9.44
C LYS A 260 -14.94 19.07 -9.33
N LYS A 261 -15.39 18.08 -10.13
CA LYS A 261 -14.80 16.73 -10.17
C LYS A 261 -13.35 16.74 -10.60
N THR A 262 -13.02 17.42 -11.70
CA THR A 262 -11.66 17.44 -12.25
C THR A 262 -10.69 18.22 -11.37
N ILE A 263 -11.14 19.34 -10.78
CA ILE A 263 -10.35 20.11 -9.81
C ILE A 263 -10.03 19.24 -8.58
N LEU A 264 -11.06 18.64 -7.94
CA LEU A 264 -10.85 17.81 -6.75
C LEU A 264 -9.99 16.58 -7.05
N SER A 265 -10.25 15.92 -8.19
CA SER A 265 -9.46 14.78 -8.64
C SER A 265 -7.99 15.14 -8.84
N HIS A 266 -7.71 16.33 -9.38
CA HIS A 266 -6.33 16.78 -9.59
C HIS A 266 -5.63 17.10 -8.26
N LEU A 267 -6.29 17.83 -7.37
CA LEU A 267 -5.77 18.10 -6.02
C LEU A 267 -5.46 16.82 -5.25
N GLY A 268 -6.32 15.81 -5.37
CA GLY A 268 -6.13 14.50 -4.71
C GLY A 268 -5.04 13.61 -5.32
N LYS A 269 -4.51 13.95 -6.50
CA LYS A 269 -3.39 13.22 -7.12
C LYS A 269 -2.03 13.67 -6.61
N VAL A 270 -1.94 14.82 -5.97
CA VAL A 270 -0.68 15.32 -5.39
C VAL A 270 -0.45 14.60 -4.07
N TYR A 271 0.52 13.67 -4.05
CA TYR A 271 0.90 12.96 -2.84
C TYR A 271 1.97 13.75 -2.08
N ASP A 272 1.57 14.33 -0.97
CA ASP A 272 2.41 15.16 -0.09
C ASP A 272 2.13 14.79 1.37
N SER A 273 2.68 13.67 1.81
CA SER A 273 2.47 13.12 3.16
C SER A 273 3.06 14.00 4.27
N LEU A 274 4.05 14.83 3.94
CA LEU A 274 4.71 15.73 4.86
C LEU A 274 4.10 17.14 4.87
N GLY A 275 3.21 17.46 3.93
CA GLY A 275 2.61 18.79 3.82
C GLY A 275 3.55 19.88 3.33
N ILE A 276 4.62 19.53 2.64
CA ILE A 276 5.64 20.48 2.13
C ILE A 276 5.02 21.50 1.17
N LEU A 277 4.07 21.05 0.35
CA LEU A 277 3.33 21.90 -0.60
C LEU A 277 2.06 22.52 -0.02
N SER A 278 1.75 22.30 1.26
CA SER A 278 0.49 22.79 1.85
C SER A 278 0.20 24.27 1.62
N PRO A 279 1.16 25.20 1.72
CA PRO A 279 0.91 26.62 1.43
C PRO A 279 0.49 26.86 -0.02
N THR A 280 1.16 26.20 -0.98
CA THR A 280 0.85 26.30 -2.41
C THR A 280 -0.49 25.64 -2.73
N MET A 281 -0.75 24.45 -2.17
CA MET A 281 -1.99 23.69 -2.37
C MET A 281 -3.21 24.38 -1.74
N ALA A 282 -3.00 25.25 -0.74
CA ALA A 282 -4.09 26.04 -0.14
C ALA A 282 -4.80 26.90 -1.19
N GLN A 283 -4.06 27.50 -2.16
CA GLN A 283 -4.65 28.27 -3.26
C GLN A 283 -5.56 27.39 -4.14
N GLY A 284 -5.12 26.19 -4.50
CA GLY A 284 -5.95 25.24 -5.27
C GLY A 284 -7.21 24.81 -4.52
N LYS A 285 -7.10 24.57 -3.21
CA LYS A 285 -8.25 24.27 -2.34
C LYS A 285 -9.22 25.46 -2.24
N HIS A 286 -8.70 26.69 -2.25
CA HIS A 286 -9.53 27.89 -2.27
C HIS A 286 -10.31 28.00 -3.58
N ILE A 287 -9.68 27.79 -4.74
CA ILE A 287 -10.35 27.76 -6.04
C ILE A 287 -11.44 26.67 -6.07
N TYR A 288 -11.15 25.48 -5.49
CA TYR A 288 -12.14 24.41 -5.37
C TYR A 288 -13.35 24.81 -4.52
N ARG A 289 -13.13 25.54 -3.42
CA ARG A 289 -14.20 26.07 -2.57
C ARG A 289 -15.08 27.06 -3.35
N GLU A 290 -14.48 28.01 -4.07
CA GLU A 290 -15.24 28.91 -4.95
C GLU A 290 -16.05 28.15 -5.99
N ALA A 291 -15.50 27.08 -6.58
CA ALA A 291 -16.24 26.23 -7.51
C ALA A 291 -17.46 25.54 -6.84
N CYS A 292 -17.38 25.21 -5.55
CA CYS A 292 -18.51 24.68 -4.79
C CYS A 292 -19.58 25.74 -4.55
N ASP A 293 -19.18 26.99 -4.31
CA ASP A 293 -20.08 28.13 -4.05
C ASP A 293 -20.90 28.51 -5.30
N GLU A 294 -20.43 28.20 -6.51
CA GLU A 294 -21.21 28.36 -7.76
C GLU A 294 -22.46 27.46 -7.81
N LYS A 295 -22.62 26.48 -6.90
CA LYS A 295 -23.77 25.56 -6.79
C LYS A 295 -24.10 24.78 -8.08
N LEU A 296 -23.16 24.70 -9.02
CA LEU A 296 -23.30 23.91 -10.26
C LEU A 296 -23.27 22.41 -9.97
N GLY A 297 -23.69 21.60 -10.91
CA GLY A 297 -23.60 20.15 -10.83
C GLY A 297 -22.14 19.65 -10.80
N TRP A 298 -21.91 18.46 -10.29
CA TRP A 298 -20.59 17.87 -10.09
C TRP A 298 -19.71 17.83 -11.34
N ASN A 299 -20.32 17.54 -12.51
CA ASN A 299 -19.65 17.48 -13.80
C ASN A 299 -19.87 18.74 -14.67
N ALA A 300 -20.55 19.76 -14.15
CA ALA A 300 -20.75 21.00 -14.87
C ALA A 300 -19.44 21.81 -14.92
N VAL A 301 -19.19 22.45 -16.06
CA VAL A 301 -18.05 23.36 -16.24
C VAL A 301 -18.28 24.59 -15.37
N VAL A 302 -17.25 24.98 -14.62
CA VAL A 302 -17.28 26.18 -13.75
C VAL A 302 -17.27 27.45 -14.61
N SER A 303 -17.52 28.63 -13.98
CA SER A 303 -17.46 29.91 -14.68
C SER A 303 -16.11 30.12 -15.36
N GLU A 304 -16.11 30.87 -16.46
CA GLU A 304 -14.88 31.18 -17.24
C GLU A 304 -13.81 31.86 -16.35
N LYS A 305 -14.22 32.72 -15.45
CA LYS A 305 -13.33 33.40 -14.49
C LYS A 305 -12.62 32.38 -13.63
N LEU A 306 -13.34 31.42 -13.09
CA LEU A 306 -12.79 30.39 -12.19
C LEU A 306 -11.93 29.39 -12.96
N ALA A 307 -12.34 28.99 -14.15
CA ALA A 307 -11.55 28.16 -15.04
C ALA A 307 -10.20 28.79 -15.39
N LYS A 308 -10.18 30.08 -15.73
CA LYS A 308 -8.94 30.83 -15.97
C LYS A 308 -8.05 30.91 -14.73
N ALA A 309 -8.64 31.12 -13.55
CA ALA A 309 -7.89 31.16 -12.29
C ALA A 309 -7.24 29.78 -11.99
N TRP A 310 -7.99 28.70 -12.21
CA TRP A 310 -7.48 27.35 -12.05
C TRP A 310 -6.32 27.03 -12.99
N LEU A 311 -6.52 27.27 -14.29
CA LEU A 311 -5.51 26.97 -15.31
C LEU A 311 -4.24 27.81 -15.10
N LYS A 312 -4.39 29.10 -14.74
CA LYS A 312 -3.26 29.98 -14.42
C LYS A 312 -2.47 29.47 -13.22
N TRP A 313 -3.17 29.02 -12.15
CA TRP A 313 -2.52 28.48 -10.97
C TRP A 313 -1.78 27.17 -11.28
N ILE A 314 -2.42 26.22 -11.98
CA ILE A 314 -1.81 24.95 -12.37
C ILE A 314 -0.56 25.14 -13.23
N ALA A 315 -0.59 26.08 -14.18
CA ALA A 315 0.54 26.36 -15.07
C ALA A 315 1.79 26.90 -14.33
N GLN A 316 1.63 27.37 -13.09
CA GLN A 316 2.73 27.84 -12.26
C GLN A 316 3.34 26.73 -11.38
N LEU A 317 2.68 25.57 -11.33
CA LEU A 317 3.12 24.47 -10.50
C LEU A 317 4.16 23.61 -11.23
N GLY A 318 5.20 23.22 -10.49
CA GLY A 318 6.20 22.26 -10.91
C GLY A 318 6.46 21.23 -9.79
N SER A 319 7.08 20.12 -10.15
CA SER A 319 7.58 19.18 -9.13
C SER A 319 8.59 19.86 -8.22
N VAL A 320 8.51 19.53 -6.94
CA VAL A 320 9.39 20.11 -5.91
C VAL A 320 10.28 19.02 -5.34
N LYS A 321 11.58 19.27 -5.32
CA LYS A 321 12.58 18.45 -4.65
C LYS A 321 13.08 19.13 -3.39
N VAL A 322 13.17 18.39 -2.29
CA VAL A 322 13.74 18.84 -1.03
C VAL A 322 14.70 17.79 -0.49
N PRO A 323 15.73 18.16 0.27
CA PRO A 323 16.57 17.18 0.95
C PRO A 323 15.73 16.24 1.81
N ARG A 324 16.00 14.95 1.79
CA ARG A 324 15.33 13.99 2.69
C ARG A 324 15.79 14.24 4.12
N SER A 325 17.10 14.23 4.35
CA SER A 325 17.66 14.50 5.67
C SER A 325 17.56 15.96 6.04
N LEU A 326 17.13 16.24 7.27
CA LEU A 326 17.14 17.58 7.87
C LEU A 326 18.45 17.89 8.60
N VAL A 327 19.31 16.87 8.83
CA VAL A 327 20.58 17.01 9.56
C VAL A 327 21.81 16.98 8.65
N ARG A 328 21.61 16.84 7.34
CA ARG A 328 22.70 16.94 6.37
C ARG A 328 23.17 18.37 6.29
N GLN A 329 24.44 18.58 6.64
CA GLN A 329 25.12 19.88 6.50
C GLN A 329 25.55 20.12 5.07
#